data_8d05ed5ab8177cc9709a9a5694ffa27d
#
_entry.id   8d05ed5ab8177cc9709a9a5694ffa27d
#
_cell.length_a   1.000
_cell.length_b   1.000
_cell.length_c   1.000
_cell.angle_alpha   90.00
_cell.angle_beta   90.00
_cell.angle_gamma   90.00
#
_symmetry.space_group_name_H-M   'P 1'
#
loop_
_entity.id
_entity.type
_entity.pdbx_description
1 polymer ?
#
loop_
_entity_poly.entity_id
_entity_poly.type
_entity_poly.pdbx_seq_one_letter_code
_entity_poly.pdbx_strand_id
1 'polypeptide(L)'
;MVKDDQYYMSLAIKEALKGSYNTFPNPRVGAVVVADGEVISKGYHKSYGDPHAESIAIKKMKKSIENATLYVTLEPCAHTGKRGPCSEKIDPKVFSKVVIGTRYPNQIASGGLEQLLERGIEVVESVCESDCRKINRRFFTFYAVSYTHLTLPTNKAV
;
A
#
# COMPACT_ATOMS: atom_id res chain seq x y z
N MET A 1 -21.80 -14.01 4.65
CA MET A 1 -20.34 -13.86 4.70
C MET A 1 -20.00 -12.63 5.51
N VAL A 2 -19.12 -12.78 6.48
CA VAL A 2 -18.68 -11.64 7.30
C VAL A 2 -17.72 -10.77 6.48
N LYS A 3 -18.05 -9.49 6.37
CA LYS A 3 -17.19 -8.52 5.68
C LYS A 3 -16.22 -7.89 6.68
N ASP A 4 -15.17 -8.61 6.99
CA ASP A 4 -14.11 -8.17 7.90
C ASP A 4 -12.91 -7.58 7.12
N ASP A 5 -11.84 -7.26 7.82
CA ASP A 5 -10.65 -6.70 7.21
C ASP A 5 -10.04 -7.65 6.15
N GLN A 6 -10.09 -8.96 6.39
CA GLN A 6 -9.59 -9.93 5.42
C GLN A 6 -10.42 -9.92 4.14
N TYR A 7 -11.73 -9.79 4.26
CA TYR A 7 -12.62 -9.71 3.10
C TYR A 7 -12.26 -8.50 2.22
N TYR A 8 -12.17 -7.31 2.82
CA TYR A 8 -11.86 -6.10 2.06
C TYR A 8 -10.43 -6.11 1.53
N MET A 9 -9.49 -6.69 2.28
CA MET A 9 -8.12 -6.83 1.77
C MET A 9 -8.08 -7.77 0.56
N SER A 10 -8.90 -8.81 0.53
CA SER A 10 -8.99 -9.70 -0.64
C SER A 10 -9.43 -8.94 -1.89
N LEU A 11 -10.31 -7.96 -1.72
CA LEU A 11 -10.73 -7.10 -2.83
C LEU A 11 -9.59 -6.19 -3.30
N ALA A 12 -8.80 -5.68 -2.36
CA ALA A 12 -7.62 -4.88 -2.71
C ALA A 12 -6.58 -5.71 -3.48
N ILE A 13 -6.40 -6.97 -3.10
CA ILE A 13 -5.52 -7.90 -3.81
C ILE A 13 -6.01 -8.12 -5.25
N LYS A 14 -7.30 -8.31 -5.43
CA LYS A 14 -7.89 -8.43 -6.78
C LYS A 14 -7.64 -7.20 -7.63
N GLU A 15 -7.75 -6.02 -7.03
CA GLU A 15 -7.41 -4.78 -7.74
C GLU A 15 -5.93 -4.75 -8.13
N ALA A 16 -5.03 -5.13 -7.21
CA ALA A 16 -3.60 -5.15 -7.48
C ALA A 16 -3.25 -6.04 -8.68
N LEU A 17 -3.94 -7.17 -8.81
CA LEU A 17 -3.69 -8.12 -9.90
C LEU A 17 -4.07 -7.59 -11.28
N LYS A 18 -4.81 -6.50 -11.35
CA LYS A 18 -5.11 -5.83 -12.62
C LYS A 18 -3.89 -5.13 -13.19
N GLY A 19 -2.94 -4.74 -12.32
CA GLY A 19 -1.65 -4.23 -12.75
C GLY A 19 -0.82 -5.37 -13.30
N SER A 20 -0.32 -5.21 -14.52
CA SER A 20 0.50 -6.23 -15.17
C SER A 20 1.98 -5.95 -14.95
N TYR A 21 2.83 -6.61 -15.73
CA TYR A 21 4.28 -6.36 -15.70
C TYR A 21 4.67 -4.92 -16.05
N ASN A 22 3.74 -4.12 -16.52
CA ASN A 22 3.98 -2.71 -16.83
C ASN A 22 4.29 -1.87 -15.59
N THR A 23 4.04 -2.38 -14.38
CA THR A 23 4.39 -1.65 -13.15
C THR A 23 5.88 -1.72 -12.83
N PHE A 24 6.62 -2.67 -13.39
CA PHE A 24 8.03 -2.86 -13.09
C PHE A 24 8.83 -1.57 -13.34
N PRO A 25 9.75 -1.14 -12.46
CA PRO A 25 10.21 -1.83 -11.24
C PRO A 25 9.34 -1.63 -10.01
N ASN A 26 8.20 -0.93 -10.12
CA ASN A 26 7.28 -0.75 -9.01
C ASN A 26 6.48 -2.02 -8.74
N PRO A 27 6.08 -2.26 -7.49
CA PRO A 27 5.21 -3.40 -7.18
C PRO A 27 3.79 -3.16 -7.68
N ARG A 28 3.04 -4.24 -7.82
CA ARG A 28 1.60 -4.15 -8.07
C ARG A 28 0.92 -3.85 -6.75
N VAL A 29 0.07 -2.83 -6.73
CA VAL A 29 -0.63 -2.38 -5.52
C VAL A 29 -2.09 -2.17 -5.85
N GLY A 30 -2.96 -2.59 -4.93
CA GLY A 30 -4.38 -2.33 -5.00
C GLY A 30 -4.85 -1.63 -3.74
N ALA A 31 -5.87 -0.79 -3.90
CA ALA A 31 -6.48 -0.04 -2.81
C ALA A 31 -7.99 -0.08 -2.92
N VAL A 32 -8.66 -0.20 -1.77
CA VAL A 32 -10.11 -0.22 -1.68
C VAL A 32 -10.51 0.71 -0.53
N VAL A 33 -11.45 1.61 -0.81
CA VAL A 33 -11.98 2.51 0.22
C VAL A 33 -13.37 2.02 0.62
N VAL A 34 -13.57 1.90 1.93
CA VAL A 34 -14.82 1.39 2.51
C VAL A 34 -15.38 2.44 3.47
N ALA A 35 -16.66 2.71 3.39
CA ALA A 35 -17.39 3.55 4.32
C ALA A 35 -18.75 2.91 4.59
N ASP A 36 -19.16 2.89 5.86
CA ASP A 36 -20.44 2.31 6.27
C ASP A 36 -20.64 0.87 5.77
N GLY A 37 -19.54 0.09 5.78
CA GLY A 37 -19.59 -1.31 5.36
C GLY A 37 -19.66 -1.54 3.86
N GLU A 38 -19.56 -0.48 3.05
CA GLU A 38 -19.66 -0.58 1.60
C GLU A 38 -18.41 -0.08 0.90
N VAL A 39 -18.03 -0.76 -0.18
CA VAL A 39 -16.93 -0.32 -1.03
C VAL A 39 -17.37 0.89 -1.83
N ILE A 40 -16.69 2.03 -1.63
CA ILE A 40 -17.04 3.28 -2.30
C ILE A 40 -16.11 3.64 -3.44
N SER A 41 -14.88 3.13 -3.42
CA SER A 41 -13.94 3.32 -4.54
C SER A 41 -12.85 2.28 -4.50
N LYS A 42 -12.18 2.09 -5.63
CA LYS A 42 -11.06 1.18 -5.80
C LYS A 42 -10.02 1.79 -6.73
N GLY A 43 -8.78 1.38 -6.57
CA GLY A 43 -7.71 1.79 -7.45
C GLY A 43 -6.60 0.77 -7.51
N TYR A 44 -5.84 0.78 -8.58
CA TYR A 44 -4.65 -0.04 -8.71
C TYR A 44 -3.59 0.70 -9.53
N HIS A 45 -2.32 0.38 -9.27
CA HIS A 45 -1.21 0.96 -10.01
C HIS A 45 -1.14 0.31 -11.39
N LYS A 46 -1.33 1.10 -12.44
CA LYS A 46 -1.46 0.57 -13.82
C LYS A 46 -0.11 0.29 -14.46
N SER A 47 0.80 1.25 -14.39
CA SER A 47 2.12 1.10 -14.98
C SER A 47 3.10 2.08 -14.36
N TYR A 48 4.38 1.83 -14.57
CA TYR A 48 5.45 2.68 -14.05
C TYR A 48 5.26 4.13 -14.48
N GLY A 49 5.35 5.04 -13.52
CA GLY A 49 5.13 6.46 -13.76
C GLY A 49 3.70 6.94 -13.58
N ASP A 50 2.74 6.03 -13.55
CA ASP A 50 1.33 6.36 -13.32
C ASP A 50 1.03 6.56 -11.83
N PRO A 51 -0.12 7.16 -11.49
CA PRO A 51 -0.51 7.33 -10.08
C PRO A 51 -0.57 6.00 -9.34
N HIS A 52 -0.26 6.05 -8.04
CA HIS A 52 -0.35 4.90 -7.17
C HIS A 52 -1.82 4.55 -6.87
N ALA A 53 -2.04 3.32 -6.40
CA ALA A 53 -3.39 2.80 -6.14
C ALA A 53 -4.18 3.68 -5.18
N GLU A 54 -3.55 4.13 -4.10
CA GLU A 54 -4.21 4.97 -3.09
C GLU A 54 -4.69 6.28 -3.71
N SER A 55 -3.84 6.92 -4.51
CA SER A 55 -4.17 8.18 -5.19
C SER A 55 -5.37 8.01 -6.10
N ILE A 56 -5.42 6.91 -6.83
CA ILE A 56 -6.53 6.63 -7.75
C ILE A 56 -7.83 6.42 -6.98
N ALA A 57 -7.79 5.60 -5.92
CA ALA A 57 -8.97 5.31 -5.11
C ALA A 57 -9.49 6.58 -4.42
N ILE A 58 -8.60 7.39 -3.86
CA ILE A 58 -8.97 8.64 -3.19
C ILE A 58 -9.61 9.62 -4.18
N LYS A 59 -9.03 9.72 -5.37
CA LYS A 59 -9.54 10.63 -6.41
C LYS A 59 -10.95 10.28 -6.88
N LYS A 60 -11.32 9.02 -6.81
CA LYS A 60 -12.65 8.54 -7.21
C LYS A 60 -13.69 8.71 -6.12
N MET A 61 -13.30 9.09 -4.92
CA MET A 61 -14.25 9.27 -3.81
C MET A 61 -15.09 10.52 -3.98
N LYS A 62 -16.31 10.47 -3.44
CA LYS A 62 -17.18 11.64 -3.35
C LYS A 62 -16.70 12.52 -2.18
N LYS A 63 -16.90 13.84 -2.30
CA LYS A 63 -16.30 14.82 -1.38
C LYS A 63 -16.86 14.84 0.06
N SER A 64 -17.96 14.19 0.34
CA SER A 64 -18.62 14.28 1.64
C SER A 64 -18.47 13.05 2.52
N ILE A 65 -17.44 12.23 2.30
CA ILE A 65 -17.26 10.99 3.03
C ILE A 65 -16.34 11.20 4.23
N GLU A 66 -16.78 10.70 5.39
CA GLU A 66 -16.03 10.73 6.63
C GLU A 66 -15.95 9.32 7.22
N ASN A 67 -15.02 9.11 8.12
CA ASN A 67 -14.79 7.82 8.80
C ASN A 67 -14.60 6.66 7.83
N ALA A 68 -13.94 6.92 6.71
CA ALA A 68 -13.62 5.88 5.75
C ALA A 68 -12.45 5.04 6.21
N THR A 69 -12.38 3.81 5.73
CA THR A 69 -11.24 2.91 5.91
C THR A 69 -10.59 2.67 4.56
N LEU A 70 -9.28 2.80 4.50
CA LEU A 70 -8.49 2.48 3.31
C LEU A 70 -7.84 1.13 3.50
N TYR A 71 -8.08 0.22 2.58
CA TYR A 71 -7.41 -1.08 2.50
C TYR A 71 -6.39 -1.01 1.38
N VAL A 72 -5.13 -1.25 1.68
CA VAL A 72 -4.06 -1.19 0.69
C VAL A 72 -3.14 -2.40 0.86
N THR A 73 -2.76 -3.01 -0.25
CA THR A 73 -1.97 -4.25 -0.21
C THR A 73 -0.53 -4.02 0.23
N LEU A 74 -0.04 -2.79 0.09
CA LEU A 74 1.33 -2.44 0.44
C LEU A 74 1.32 -1.12 1.22
N GLU A 75 2.20 -0.98 2.19
CA GLU A 75 2.37 0.25 2.97
C GLU A 75 2.45 1.47 2.06
N PRO A 76 1.65 2.54 2.29
CA PRO A 76 1.76 3.76 1.49
C PRO A 76 3.15 4.35 1.58
N CYS A 77 3.68 4.78 0.44
CA CYS A 77 5.03 5.33 0.39
C CYS A 77 5.13 6.64 1.18
N ALA A 78 6.29 6.84 1.82
CA ALA A 78 6.58 8.03 2.63
C ALA A 78 7.59 8.95 1.97
N HIS A 79 8.26 8.49 0.91
CA HIS A 79 9.29 9.30 0.25
C HIS A 79 8.69 10.29 -0.74
N THR A 80 9.41 11.39 -0.96
CA THR A 80 9.02 12.41 -1.94
C THR A 80 9.50 11.96 -3.33
N GLY A 81 8.55 11.61 -4.18
CA GLY A 81 8.83 11.35 -5.59
C GLY A 81 8.21 12.44 -6.46
N LYS A 82 8.07 12.17 -7.75
CA LYS A 82 7.46 13.11 -8.69
C LYS A 82 6.04 13.53 -8.29
N ARG A 83 5.33 12.70 -7.55
CA ARG A 83 3.92 12.91 -7.19
C ARG A 83 3.70 13.09 -5.69
N GLY A 84 4.78 13.18 -4.91
CA GLY A 84 4.73 13.29 -3.46
C GLY A 84 4.38 11.95 -2.79
N PRO A 85 4.53 11.87 -1.47
CA PRO A 85 4.26 10.62 -0.75
C PRO A 85 2.77 10.34 -0.65
N CYS A 86 2.39 9.07 -0.84
CA CYS A 86 0.99 8.64 -0.75
C CYS A 86 0.42 8.80 0.65
N SER A 87 1.26 8.66 1.68
CA SER A 87 0.84 8.84 3.07
C SER A 87 0.27 10.23 3.34
N GLU A 88 0.75 11.27 2.67
CA GLU A 88 0.25 12.63 2.84
C GLU A 88 -1.12 12.84 2.21
N LYS A 89 -1.47 12.02 1.22
CA LYS A 89 -2.75 12.13 0.52
C LYS A 89 -3.90 11.52 1.33
N ILE A 90 -3.58 10.77 2.36
CA ILE A 90 -4.56 10.13 3.23
C ILE A 90 -4.93 11.13 4.33
N ASP A 91 -6.06 11.80 4.15
CA ASP A 91 -6.51 12.89 5.03
C ASP A 91 -7.18 12.31 6.27
N PRO A 92 -6.69 12.62 7.49
CA PRO A 92 -7.32 12.12 8.72
C PRO A 92 -8.74 12.64 8.95
N LYS A 93 -9.16 13.69 8.26
CA LYS A 93 -10.54 14.15 8.30
C LYS A 93 -11.48 13.21 7.53
N VAL A 94 -10.95 12.45 6.60
CA VAL A 94 -11.71 11.52 5.75
C VAL A 94 -11.52 10.09 6.23
N PHE A 95 -10.28 9.71 6.50
CA PHE A 95 -9.92 8.34 6.87
C PHE A 95 -9.65 8.23 8.36
N SER A 96 -10.42 7.38 9.02
CA SER A 96 -10.21 7.07 10.44
C SER A 96 -9.28 5.87 10.62
N LYS A 97 -9.15 5.04 9.59
CA LYS A 97 -8.41 3.78 9.67
C LYS A 97 -7.77 3.45 8.33
N VAL A 98 -6.56 2.90 8.38
CA VAL A 98 -5.86 2.34 7.22
C VAL A 98 -5.45 0.91 7.57
N VAL A 99 -5.78 -0.03 6.70
CA VAL A 99 -5.43 -1.44 6.85
C VAL A 99 -4.39 -1.79 5.78
N ILE A 100 -3.24 -2.26 6.21
CA ILE A 100 -2.09 -2.54 5.36
C ILE A 100 -1.87 -4.05 5.25
N GLY A 101 -1.66 -4.54 4.03
CA GLY A 101 -1.35 -5.94 3.80
C GLY A 101 0.07 -6.29 4.21
N THR A 102 1.04 -5.59 3.69
CA THR A 102 2.44 -5.80 4.03
C THR A 102 3.21 -4.49 4.02
N ARG A 103 4.29 -4.43 4.79
CA ARG A 103 5.13 -3.24 4.85
C ARG A 103 6.05 -3.16 3.63
N TYR A 104 6.46 -1.96 3.29
CA TYR A 104 7.36 -1.72 2.18
C TYR A 104 8.77 -2.22 2.54
N PRO A 105 9.41 -3.04 1.68
CA PRO A 105 10.72 -3.60 2.01
C PRO A 105 11.87 -2.61 1.82
N ASN A 106 11.67 -1.55 1.04
CA ASN A 106 12.69 -0.55 0.75
C ASN A 106 12.65 0.55 1.81
N GLN A 107 13.77 0.75 2.51
CA GLN A 107 13.86 1.76 3.58
C GLN A 107 13.56 3.18 3.09
N ILE A 108 13.87 3.49 1.83
CA ILE A 108 13.63 4.83 1.28
C ILE A 108 12.12 5.10 1.17
N ALA A 109 11.36 4.09 0.80
CA ALA A 109 9.91 4.22 0.61
C ALA A 109 9.10 3.88 1.86
N SER A 110 9.73 3.28 2.87
CA SER A 110 9.06 2.90 4.11
C SER A 110 8.81 4.12 5.00
N GLY A 111 8.03 3.94 6.05
CA GLY A 111 7.72 5.01 7.00
C GLY A 111 6.30 5.55 6.88
N GLY A 112 5.55 5.11 5.88
CA GLY A 112 4.17 5.56 5.70
C GLY A 112 3.28 5.21 6.87
N LEU A 113 3.48 4.02 7.45
CA LEU A 113 2.72 3.58 8.62
C LEU A 113 2.92 4.54 9.78
N GLU A 114 4.17 4.88 10.07
CA GLU A 114 4.52 5.79 11.17
C GLU A 114 3.93 7.18 10.94
N GLN A 115 3.97 7.68 9.71
CA GLN A 115 3.38 8.98 9.37
C GLN A 115 1.87 8.99 9.58
N LEU A 116 1.19 7.90 9.24
CA LEU A 116 -0.26 7.79 9.45
C LEU A 116 -0.61 7.81 10.94
N LEU A 117 0.16 7.07 11.74
CA LEU A 117 -0.03 7.05 13.20
C LEU A 117 0.18 8.43 13.81
N GLU A 118 1.22 9.15 13.39
CA GLU A 118 1.51 10.51 13.87
C GLU A 118 0.36 11.47 13.57
N ARG A 119 -0.38 11.23 12.51
CA ARG A 119 -1.50 12.07 12.10
C ARG A 119 -2.83 11.64 12.74
N GLY A 120 -2.77 10.66 13.64
CA GLY A 120 -3.95 10.24 14.42
C GLY A 120 -4.83 9.22 13.71
N ILE A 121 -4.34 8.58 12.65
CA ILE A 121 -5.08 7.55 11.91
C ILE A 121 -4.77 6.19 12.54
N GLU A 122 -5.82 5.40 12.80
CA GLU A 122 -5.63 4.02 13.26
C GLU A 122 -5.04 3.19 12.13
N VAL A 123 -4.01 2.40 12.42
CA VAL A 123 -3.38 1.54 11.41
C VAL A 123 -3.39 0.09 11.89
N VAL A 124 -3.87 -0.79 11.01
CA VAL A 124 -3.82 -2.24 11.22
C VAL A 124 -2.90 -2.80 10.13
N GLU A 125 -1.91 -3.58 10.52
CA GLU A 125 -0.94 -4.12 9.57
C GLU A 125 -1.00 -5.64 9.49
N SER A 126 -0.36 -6.18 8.46
CA SER A 126 -0.20 -7.63 8.25
C SER A 126 -1.50 -8.38 8.01
N VAL A 127 -2.49 -7.71 7.42
CA VAL A 127 -3.74 -8.36 7.04
C VAL A 127 -3.55 -9.01 5.67
N CYS A 128 -3.70 -10.34 5.60
CA CYS A 128 -3.44 -11.13 4.40
C CYS A 128 -2.00 -10.94 3.89
N GLU A 129 -1.04 -10.80 4.81
CA GLU A 129 0.33 -10.48 4.47
C GLU A 129 0.95 -11.45 3.46
N SER A 130 0.74 -12.76 3.65
CA SER A 130 1.28 -13.77 2.77
C SER A 130 0.80 -13.59 1.33
N ASP A 131 -0.50 -13.36 1.15
CA ASP A 131 -1.07 -13.17 -0.18
C ASP A 131 -0.61 -11.85 -0.82
N CYS A 132 -0.50 -10.80 -0.02
CA CYS A 132 -0.01 -9.50 -0.50
C CYS A 132 1.44 -9.60 -0.95
N ARG A 133 2.27 -10.39 -0.26
CA ARG A 133 3.65 -10.60 -0.68
C ARG A 133 3.74 -11.48 -1.93
N LYS A 134 2.87 -12.46 -2.08
CA LYS A 134 2.88 -13.37 -3.24
C LYS A 134 2.64 -12.66 -4.56
N ILE A 135 1.75 -11.67 -4.60
CA ILE A 135 1.46 -10.94 -5.84
C ILE A 135 2.66 -10.10 -6.29
N ASN A 136 3.62 -9.86 -5.39
CA ASN A 136 4.82 -9.09 -5.68
C ASN A 136 6.09 -9.88 -5.35
N ARG A 137 6.07 -11.19 -5.57
CA ARG A 137 7.18 -12.08 -5.20
C ARG A 137 8.52 -11.59 -5.76
N ARG A 138 8.56 -11.20 -7.03
CA ARG A 138 9.79 -10.71 -7.66
C ARG A 138 10.31 -9.44 -7.00
N PHE A 139 9.41 -8.53 -6.68
CA PHE A 139 9.75 -7.27 -6.02
C PHE A 139 10.39 -7.52 -4.65
N PHE A 140 9.75 -8.36 -3.82
CA PHE A 140 10.28 -8.68 -2.48
C PHE A 140 11.58 -9.46 -2.57
N THR A 141 11.69 -10.40 -3.50
CA THR A 141 12.91 -11.17 -3.70
C THR A 141 14.06 -10.26 -4.14
N PHE A 142 13.80 -9.33 -5.05
CA PHE A 142 14.78 -8.37 -5.52
C PHE A 142 15.38 -7.57 -4.35
N TYR A 143 14.54 -7.02 -3.48
CA TYR A 143 15.04 -6.24 -2.36
C TYR A 143 15.74 -7.10 -1.31
N ALA A 144 15.29 -8.31 -1.07
CA ALA A 144 15.96 -9.23 -0.17
C ALA A 144 17.37 -9.58 -0.67
N VAL A 145 17.49 -9.90 -1.96
CA VAL A 145 18.79 -10.22 -2.57
C VAL A 145 19.71 -9.01 -2.58
N SER A 146 19.20 -7.84 -2.95
CA SER A 146 19.99 -6.61 -2.99
C SER A 146 20.49 -6.24 -1.61
N TYR A 147 19.67 -6.36 -0.59
CA TYR A 147 20.05 -6.08 0.80
C TYR A 147 21.13 -7.05 1.26
N THR A 148 20.94 -8.34 1.02
CA THR A 148 21.93 -9.38 1.38
C THR A 148 23.26 -9.12 0.67
N HIS A 149 23.19 -8.75 -0.60
CA HIS A 149 24.40 -8.48 -1.40
C HIS A 149 25.16 -7.27 -0.88
N LEU A 150 24.47 -6.25 -0.41
CA LEU A 150 25.10 -5.05 0.17
C LEU A 150 25.72 -5.31 1.54
N THR A 151 25.13 -6.21 2.33
CA THR A 151 25.63 -6.49 3.68
C THR A 151 26.77 -7.49 3.72
N LEU A 152 26.81 -8.47 2.81
CA LEU A 152 27.85 -9.50 2.80
C LEU A 152 29.27 -8.94 2.70
N PRO A 153 29.59 -7.98 1.81
CA PRO A 153 30.94 -7.40 1.79
C PRO A 153 31.34 -6.75 3.10
N THR A 154 30.42 -6.06 3.76
CA THR A 154 30.64 -5.42 5.05
C THR A 154 30.97 -6.45 6.12
N ASN A 155 30.23 -7.55 6.15
CA ASN A 155 30.45 -8.63 7.11
C ASN A 155 31.81 -9.31 6.89
N LYS A 156 32.24 -9.43 5.66
CA LYS A 156 33.54 -10.04 5.33
C LYS A 156 34.71 -9.14 5.70
N ALA A 157 34.50 -7.85 5.76
CA ALA A 157 35.53 -6.88 6.11
C ALA A 157 35.82 -6.91 7.60
N VAL A 158 34.96 -7.50 8.39
CA VAL A 158 35.12 -7.68 9.81
C VAL A 158 35.85 -9.00 10.10
#